data_1addd2def0fa4240650c9c3e7c9d3251
#
_entry.id   1addd2def0fa4240650c9c3e7c9d3251
#
_cell.length_a   1.000
_cell.length_b   1.000
_cell.length_c   1.000
_cell.angle_alpha   90.00
_cell.angle_beta   90.00
_cell.angle_gamma   90.00
#
_symmetry.space_group_name_H-M   'P 1'
#
loop_
_entity.id
_entity.type
_entity.pdbx_description
1 polymer ?
#
loop_
_entity_poly.entity_id
_entity_poly.type
_entity_poly.pdbx_seq_one_letter_code
_entity_poly.pdbx_strand_id
1 'polypeptide(L)'
;MKLFIYIILFFKIFFFQNLSSDEVFLKGKEIFLNSGNCATCHSLKDAGSVANIGPSLDEIRPVAERVKNAVVNGIGVMPSAMGVLSDDEIDAVSYYVSKSTNN
;
A
#
# COMPACT_ATOMS: atom_id res chain seq x y z
N MET A 1 -4.45 -29.46 31.16
CA MET A 1 -3.42 -29.46 30.16
C MET A 1 -3.95 -29.33 28.73
N LYS A 2 -4.89 -30.18 28.32
CA LYS A 2 -5.47 -30.10 26.97
C LYS A 2 -6.19 -28.79 26.70
N LEU A 3 -6.91 -28.25 27.67
CA LEU A 3 -7.62 -26.98 27.56
C LEU A 3 -6.66 -25.78 27.33
N PHE A 4 -5.51 -25.81 27.97
CA PHE A 4 -4.50 -24.78 27.86
C PHE A 4 -3.89 -24.71 26.42
N ILE A 5 -3.70 -25.88 25.81
CA ILE A 5 -3.19 -25.97 24.43
C ILE A 5 -4.21 -25.40 23.43
N TYR A 6 -5.50 -25.67 23.63
CA TYR A 6 -6.56 -25.11 22.77
C TYR A 6 -6.67 -23.58 22.90
N ILE A 7 -6.50 -23.04 24.08
CA ILE A 7 -6.52 -21.60 24.31
C ILE A 7 -5.34 -20.91 23.59
N ILE A 8 -4.15 -21.49 23.63
CA ILE A 8 -2.96 -20.96 22.94
C ILE A 8 -3.13 -21.03 21.44
N LEU A 9 -3.66 -22.13 20.89
CA LEU A 9 -3.93 -22.26 19.46
C LEU A 9 -4.99 -21.28 18.98
N PHE A 10 -6.07 -21.10 19.75
CA PHE A 10 -7.11 -20.12 19.44
C PHE A 10 -6.57 -18.70 19.45
N PHE A 11 -5.72 -18.36 20.42
CA PHE A 11 -5.09 -17.05 20.52
C PHE A 11 -4.17 -16.77 19.33
N LYS A 12 -3.41 -17.75 18.87
CA LYS A 12 -2.55 -17.63 17.69
C LYS A 12 -3.37 -17.40 16.41
N ILE A 13 -4.45 -18.14 16.23
CA ILE A 13 -5.34 -17.98 15.07
C ILE A 13 -5.96 -16.58 15.07
N PHE A 14 -6.40 -16.09 16.23
CA PHE A 14 -6.98 -14.76 16.36
C PHE A 14 -5.97 -13.65 16.04
N PHE A 15 -4.71 -13.81 16.43
CA PHE A 15 -3.65 -12.83 16.24
C PHE A 15 -3.24 -12.67 14.77
N PHE A 16 -3.40 -13.72 13.97
CA PHE A 16 -3.03 -13.69 12.55
C PHE A 16 -4.13 -13.19 11.62
N GLN A 17 -5.31 -12.90 12.12
CA GLN A 17 -6.46 -12.79 11.24
C GLN A 17 -6.62 -11.46 10.51
N ASN A 18 -6.12 -10.34 10.96
CA ASN A 18 -6.32 -9.09 10.22
C ASN A 18 -5.30 -8.04 10.59
N LEU A 19 -4.59 -7.52 9.60
CA LEU A 19 -3.92 -6.25 9.72
C LEU A 19 -4.99 -5.17 9.90
N SER A 20 -4.81 -4.27 10.87
CA SER A 20 -5.67 -3.11 11.01
C SER A 20 -5.48 -2.19 9.80
N SER A 21 -6.46 -1.31 9.54
CA SER A 21 -6.34 -0.30 8.50
C SER A 21 -5.13 0.61 8.70
N ASP A 22 -4.77 0.91 9.96
CA ASP A 22 -3.59 1.70 10.28
C ASP A 22 -2.30 0.98 9.91
N GLU A 23 -2.21 -0.32 10.13
CA GLU A 23 -1.06 -1.13 9.74
C GLU A 23 -0.92 -1.23 8.23
N VAL A 24 -2.02 -1.41 7.52
CA VAL A 24 -2.03 -1.41 6.05
C VAL A 24 -1.59 -0.06 5.50
N PHE A 25 -2.05 1.03 6.09
CA PHE A 25 -1.67 2.39 5.71
C PHE A 25 -0.15 2.59 5.87
N LEU A 26 0.41 2.22 7.01
CA LEU A 26 1.85 2.36 7.27
C LEU A 26 2.68 1.46 6.35
N LYS A 27 2.21 0.25 6.09
CA LYS A 27 2.86 -0.64 5.13
C LYS A 27 2.84 -0.04 3.71
N GLY A 28 1.71 0.49 3.30
CA GLY A 28 1.58 1.16 2.00
C GLY A 28 2.50 2.37 1.86
N LYS A 29 2.63 3.16 2.92
CA LYS A 29 3.55 4.30 2.95
C LYS A 29 5.00 3.85 2.79
N GLU A 30 5.41 2.80 3.47
CA GLU A 30 6.75 2.24 3.34
C GLU A 30 7.01 1.76 1.91
N ILE A 31 6.04 1.07 1.30
CA ILE A 31 6.15 0.61 -0.08
C ILE A 31 6.28 1.79 -1.03
N PHE A 32 5.48 2.83 -0.84
CA PHE A 32 5.54 4.05 -1.64
C PHE A 32 6.93 4.70 -1.61
N LEU A 33 7.53 4.74 -0.43
CA LEU A 33 8.83 5.40 -0.22
C LEU A 33 10.02 4.52 -0.62
N ASN A 34 9.91 3.20 -0.54
CA ASN A 34 11.04 2.28 -0.67
C ASN A 34 10.85 1.25 -1.80
N SER A 35 10.23 0.13 -1.52
CA SER A 35 10.19 -1.01 -2.45
C SER A 35 9.40 -0.76 -3.73
N GLY A 36 8.39 0.09 -3.68
CA GLY A 36 7.59 0.45 -4.85
C GLY A 36 8.17 1.58 -5.68
N ASN A 37 9.09 2.34 -5.11
CA ASN A 37 9.77 3.44 -5.80
C ASN A 37 8.84 4.55 -6.32
N CYS A 38 7.65 4.66 -5.78
CA CYS A 38 6.62 5.60 -6.25
C CYS A 38 7.05 7.07 -6.02
N ALA A 39 7.72 7.33 -4.89
CA ALA A 39 8.17 8.66 -4.50
C ALA A 39 9.24 9.24 -5.45
N THR A 40 9.89 8.40 -6.24
CA THR A 40 10.89 8.85 -7.24
C THR A 40 10.24 9.68 -8.35
N CYS A 41 8.98 9.41 -8.65
CA CYS A 41 8.26 10.05 -9.75
C CYS A 41 7.09 10.92 -9.30
N HIS A 42 6.41 10.55 -8.21
CA HIS A 42 5.19 11.20 -7.76
C HIS A 42 5.39 12.04 -6.50
N SER A 43 4.80 13.24 -6.49
CA SER A 43 4.65 14.01 -5.26
C SER A 43 3.45 13.52 -4.46
N LEU A 44 3.59 13.48 -3.15
CA LEU A 44 2.56 13.10 -2.20
C LEU A 44 2.92 13.71 -0.84
N LYS A 45 2.08 14.62 -0.34
CA LYS A 45 2.36 15.36 0.90
C LYS A 45 2.59 14.43 2.10
N ASP A 46 1.71 13.45 2.27
CA ASP A 46 1.81 12.53 3.41
C ASP A 46 3.15 11.78 3.44
N ALA A 47 3.69 11.47 2.27
CA ALA A 47 4.98 10.80 2.14
C ALA A 47 6.18 11.76 2.14
N GLY A 48 5.95 13.06 2.10
CA GLY A 48 7.01 14.05 1.99
C GLY A 48 7.72 14.05 0.63
N SER A 49 7.12 13.42 -0.39
CA SER A 49 7.72 13.37 -1.71
C SER A 49 7.31 14.58 -2.54
N VAL A 50 8.27 15.09 -3.33
CA VAL A 50 8.12 16.33 -4.13
C VAL A 50 8.47 16.13 -5.60
N ALA A 51 8.66 14.90 -6.04
CA ALA A 51 9.01 14.60 -7.42
C ALA A 51 7.87 14.99 -8.37
N ASN A 52 8.20 15.40 -9.58
CA ASN A 52 7.24 15.86 -10.57
C ASN A 52 7.38 15.18 -11.94
N ILE A 53 8.03 14.01 -11.98
CA ILE A 53 8.13 13.22 -13.21
C ILE A 53 6.76 12.65 -13.57
N GLY A 54 6.07 12.08 -12.57
CA GLY A 54 4.67 11.68 -12.70
C GLY A 54 3.74 12.77 -12.16
N PRO A 55 2.42 12.63 -12.36
CA PRO A 55 1.47 13.62 -11.85
C PRO A 55 1.42 13.63 -10.32
N SER A 56 1.05 14.78 -9.74
CA SER A 56 0.83 14.92 -8.31
C SER A 56 -0.36 14.07 -7.87
N LEU A 57 -0.13 13.19 -6.91
CA LEU A 57 -1.20 12.32 -6.41
C LEU A 57 -2.19 13.11 -5.54
N ASP A 58 -1.73 14.17 -4.88
CA ASP A 58 -2.62 15.06 -4.12
C ASP A 58 -3.61 15.80 -5.03
N GLU A 59 -3.24 16.09 -6.27
CA GLU A 59 -4.14 16.70 -7.25
C GLU A 59 -5.11 15.70 -7.84
N ILE A 60 -4.63 14.50 -8.20
CA ILE A 60 -5.47 13.46 -8.81
C ILE A 60 -6.46 12.89 -7.79
N ARG A 61 -6.02 12.67 -6.55
CA ARG A 61 -6.83 12.07 -5.48
C ARG A 61 -7.52 10.77 -5.94
N PRO A 62 -6.73 9.78 -6.38
CA PRO A 62 -7.29 8.59 -7.01
C PRO A 62 -7.93 7.66 -5.97
N VAL A 63 -8.99 6.96 -6.41
CA VAL A 63 -9.52 5.83 -5.63
C VAL A 63 -8.55 4.65 -5.71
N ALA A 64 -8.60 3.76 -4.71
CA ALA A 64 -7.65 2.66 -4.60
C ALA A 64 -7.60 1.76 -5.83
N GLU A 65 -8.75 1.48 -6.43
CA GLU A 65 -8.83 0.63 -7.63
C GLU A 65 -8.10 1.24 -8.82
N ARG A 66 -8.19 2.56 -8.98
CA ARG A 66 -7.47 3.27 -10.04
C ARG A 66 -5.97 3.18 -9.83
N VAL A 67 -5.50 3.34 -8.59
CA VAL A 67 -4.08 3.17 -8.25
C VAL A 67 -3.64 1.76 -8.56
N LYS A 68 -4.40 0.77 -8.12
CA LYS A 68 -4.09 -0.65 -8.35
C LYS A 68 -3.95 -0.96 -9.84
N ASN A 69 -4.89 -0.51 -10.67
CA ASN A 69 -4.84 -0.74 -12.11
C ASN A 69 -3.59 -0.12 -12.74
N ALA A 70 -3.23 1.10 -12.33
CA ALA A 70 -2.01 1.76 -12.82
C ALA A 70 -0.74 1.01 -12.41
N VAL A 71 -0.68 0.55 -11.15
CA VAL A 71 0.47 -0.16 -10.61
C VAL A 71 0.63 -1.54 -11.25
N VAL A 72 -0.48 -2.25 -11.45
CA VAL A 72 -0.46 -3.59 -12.07
C VAL A 72 -0.09 -3.51 -13.55
N ASN A 73 -0.69 -2.60 -14.29
CA ASN A 73 -0.56 -2.54 -15.75
C ASN A 73 0.57 -1.63 -16.23
N GLY A 74 0.95 -0.64 -15.42
CA GLY A 74 1.80 0.45 -15.86
C GLY A 74 1.04 1.42 -16.77
N ILE A 75 1.56 2.64 -16.91
CA ILE A 75 1.00 3.65 -17.81
C ILE A 75 2.16 4.45 -18.41
N GLY A 76 2.32 4.43 -19.73
CA GLY A 76 3.40 5.17 -20.39
C GLY A 76 4.76 4.79 -19.84
N VAL A 77 5.49 5.77 -19.30
CA VAL A 77 6.82 5.55 -18.70
C VAL A 77 6.75 4.94 -17.29
N MET A 78 5.58 4.96 -16.66
CA MET A 78 5.38 4.30 -15.37
C MET A 78 5.39 2.79 -15.57
N PRO A 79 6.37 2.07 -15.00
CA PRO A 79 6.45 0.62 -15.21
C PRO A 79 5.39 -0.12 -14.40
N SER A 80 5.06 -1.33 -14.87
CA SER A 80 4.26 -2.27 -14.07
C SER A 80 5.07 -2.73 -12.85
N ALA A 81 4.41 -2.84 -11.71
CA ALA A 81 5.01 -3.39 -10.49
C ALA A 81 4.77 -4.91 -10.35
N MET A 82 4.14 -5.55 -11.34
CA MET A 82 3.96 -6.99 -11.35
C MET A 82 5.32 -7.69 -11.33
N GLY A 83 5.47 -8.66 -10.41
CA GLY A 83 6.74 -9.36 -10.22
C GLY A 83 7.74 -8.63 -9.33
N VAL A 84 7.51 -7.35 -9.04
CA VAL A 84 8.32 -6.54 -8.09
C VAL A 84 7.64 -6.46 -6.74
N LEU A 85 6.34 -6.20 -6.73
CA LEU A 85 5.51 -6.15 -5.53
C LEU A 85 4.56 -7.36 -5.52
N SER A 86 4.30 -7.88 -4.33
CA SER A 86 3.27 -8.91 -4.14
C SER A 86 1.88 -8.29 -4.25
N ASP A 87 0.85 -9.13 -4.41
CA ASP A 87 -0.54 -8.68 -4.46
C ASP A 87 -0.92 -7.89 -3.20
N ASP A 88 -0.50 -8.37 -2.03
CA ASP A 88 -0.76 -7.68 -0.76
C ASP A 88 -0.05 -6.33 -0.69
N GLU A 89 1.15 -6.24 -1.20
CA GLU A 89 1.90 -4.99 -1.26
C GLU A 89 1.24 -3.98 -2.22
N ILE A 90 0.76 -4.45 -3.36
CA ILE A 90 0.03 -3.62 -4.32
C ILE A 90 -1.27 -3.09 -3.69
N ASP A 91 -2.00 -3.94 -2.98
CA ASP A 91 -3.21 -3.53 -2.27
C ASP A 91 -2.89 -2.51 -1.17
N ALA A 92 -1.81 -2.71 -0.43
CA ALA A 92 -1.42 -1.79 0.64
C ALA A 92 -1.03 -0.40 0.11
N VAL A 93 -0.22 -0.33 -0.94
CA VAL A 93 0.17 0.95 -1.52
C VAL A 93 -1.01 1.66 -2.18
N SER A 94 -1.92 0.90 -2.79
CA SER A 94 -3.14 1.45 -3.40
C SER A 94 -4.04 2.06 -2.33
N TYR A 95 -4.22 1.37 -1.21
CA TYR A 95 -4.94 1.88 -0.05
C TYR A 95 -4.29 3.15 0.49
N TYR A 96 -2.97 3.12 0.68
CA TYR A 96 -2.22 4.28 1.22
C TYR A 96 -2.39 5.53 0.35
N VAL A 97 -2.17 5.41 -0.95
CA VAL A 97 -2.29 6.56 -1.87
C VAL A 97 -3.71 7.12 -1.86
N SER A 98 -4.71 6.25 -1.95
CA SER A 98 -6.10 6.67 -1.92
C SER A 98 -6.48 7.33 -0.60
N LYS A 99 -6.14 6.71 0.51
CA LYS A 99 -6.50 7.21 1.85
C LYS A 99 -5.80 8.54 2.17
N SER A 100 -4.52 8.65 1.87
CA SER A 100 -3.74 9.86 2.17
C SER A 100 -4.14 11.06 1.32
N THR A 101 -4.71 10.84 0.13
CA THR A 101 -5.10 11.93 -0.77
C THR A 101 -6.58 12.28 -0.72
N ASN A 102 -7.42 11.46 -0.11
CA ASN A 102 -8.88 11.65 -0.03
C ASN A 102 -9.40 11.89 1.38
N ASN A 103 -8.55 12.32 2.26
CA ASN A 103 -8.96 12.72 3.61
C ASN A 103 -9.55 14.11 3.64
#